data_5011008c0261e33f33b5d0a1b9572a9d
#
_entry.id   5011008c0261e33f33b5d0a1b9572a9d
#
_cell.length_a   1.000
_cell.length_b   1.000
_cell.length_c   1.000
_cell.angle_alpha   90.00
_cell.angle_beta   90.00
_cell.angle_gamma   90.00
#
_symmetry.space_group_name_H-M   'P 1'
#
loop_
_entity.id
_entity.type
_entity.pdbx_description
1 polymer ?
#
loop_
_entity_poly.entity_id
_entity_poly.type
_entity_poly.pdbx_seq_one_letter_code
_entity_poly.pdbx_strand_id
1 'polypeptide(L)'
;MMPLDETTSGVFVIAPTPFRDDGSVDFGSIPRMVDFFLAREVQGITILGVMGEASKLTEQEALQITRAVLHAVAQRVPVVVGVPSSGFAPMGSLTAAAMDAGAAGVMVAAAPYLRGDTAILRYFETAAECLGQAQFALQDYPQGSGVHIPPMLIRRIVETIPTCVMLKHEDWPGLDKLAWLRTASEREGMRRISILTGNGGLFLPDELRRGADGAMTGFAFPEMMRDVIRAHRAGDIQGAADLFDAYLPLVRYEQQPGIGLAVRKRVLAQRGAISNSAQRRPCVQLGSHDVEDLLFLLARQEKRLAALGAAP
;
A
#
# COMPACT_ATOMS: atom_id res chain seq x y z
N MET A 1 -13.03 15.72 -6.49
CA MET A 1 -12.09 15.02 -5.56
C MET A 1 -12.87 13.94 -4.86
N MET A 2 -12.36 12.71 -4.77
CA MET A 2 -12.93 11.61 -3.99
C MET A 2 -12.10 11.51 -2.68
N PRO A 3 -12.56 12.08 -1.57
CA PRO A 3 -11.81 12.05 -0.32
C PRO A 3 -11.73 10.63 0.24
N LEU A 4 -10.70 10.37 1.03
CA LEU A 4 -10.67 9.18 1.87
C LEU A 4 -11.75 9.30 2.94
N ASP A 5 -12.38 8.19 3.26
CA ASP A 5 -13.32 8.06 4.36
C ASP A 5 -13.29 6.65 4.99
N GLU A 6 -14.09 6.44 5.99
CA GLU A 6 -14.22 5.17 6.71
C GLU A 6 -14.88 4.05 5.89
N THR A 7 -15.44 4.35 4.72
CA THR A 7 -16.08 3.38 3.80
C THR A 7 -15.17 2.97 2.65
N THR A 8 -14.02 3.65 2.52
CA THR A 8 -13.03 3.38 1.47
C THR A 8 -12.64 1.90 1.47
N SER A 9 -12.66 1.26 0.30
CA SER A 9 -12.48 -0.19 0.21
C SER A 9 -11.92 -0.63 -1.15
N GLY A 10 -11.50 -1.90 -1.25
CA GLY A 10 -10.97 -2.47 -2.48
C GLY A 10 -9.44 -2.42 -2.54
N VAL A 11 -8.87 -2.27 -3.72
CA VAL A 11 -7.41 -2.30 -3.94
C VAL A 11 -6.86 -0.89 -4.10
N PHE A 12 -6.03 -0.48 -3.17
CA PHE A 12 -5.18 0.71 -3.22
C PHE A 12 -3.74 0.28 -3.50
N VAL A 13 -3.36 0.22 -4.77
CA VAL A 13 -2.04 -0.29 -5.14
C VAL A 13 -0.94 0.67 -4.69
N ILE A 14 0.12 0.13 -4.06
CA ILE A 14 1.32 0.92 -3.75
C ILE A 14 2.18 0.99 -5.02
N ALA A 15 2.18 2.16 -5.64
CA ALA A 15 2.96 2.39 -6.84
C ALA A 15 4.46 2.54 -6.53
N PRO A 16 5.36 1.84 -7.24
CA PRO A 16 6.78 2.13 -7.16
C PRO A 16 7.10 3.46 -7.84
N THR A 17 8.17 4.12 -7.45
CA THR A 17 8.72 5.23 -8.22
C THR A 17 9.56 4.68 -9.37
N PRO A 18 9.23 4.96 -10.64
CA PRO A 18 10.08 4.55 -11.76
C PRO A 18 11.37 5.36 -11.77
N PHE A 19 12.50 4.67 -11.93
CA PHE A 19 13.80 5.31 -12.09
C PHE A 19 14.46 4.89 -13.40
N ARG A 20 15.36 5.74 -13.90
CA ARG A 20 16.31 5.39 -14.95
C ARG A 20 17.54 4.72 -14.35
N ASP A 21 18.39 4.13 -15.19
CA ASP A 21 19.60 3.43 -14.74
C ASP A 21 20.62 4.34 -14.04
N ASP A 22 20.58 5.65 -14.34
CA ASP A 22 21.37 6.68 -13.66
C ASP A 22 20.83 7.09 -12.28
N GLY A 23 19.67 6.54 -11.88
CA GLY A 23 18.98 6.85 -10.63
C GLY A 23 18.08 8.09 -10.67
N SER A 24 17.97 8.78 -11.82
CA SER A 24 16.98 9.85 -11.98
C SER A 24 15.56 9.30 -12.07
N VAL A 25 14.57 10.10 -11.68
CA VAL A 25 13.15 9.72 -11.80
C VAL A 25 12.74 9.63 -13.26
N ASP A 26 12.14 8.51 -13.65
CA ASP A 26 11.57 8.33 -14.99
C ASP A 26 10.11 8.82 -15.04
N PHE A 27 9.96 10.13 -15.17
CA PHE A 27 8.64 10.75 -15.30
C PHE A 27 7.86 10.25 -16.53
N GLY A 28 8.54 9.81 -17.59
CA GLY A 28 7.90 9.26 -18.79
C GLY A 28 7.16 7.94 -18.54
N SER A 29 7.58 7.17 -17.55
CA SER A 29 6.89 5.93 -17.16
C SER A 29 5.65 6.17 -16.28
N ILE A 30 5.50 7.32 -15.63
CA ILE A 30 4.40 7.57 -14.68
C ILE A 30 3.02 7.43 -15.33
N PRO A 31 2.70 8.08 -16.47
CA PRO A 31 1.39 7.94 -17.09
C PRO A 31 1.08 6.48 -17.47
N ARG A 32 2.04 5.78 -18.05
CA ARG A 32 1.88 4.36 -18.43
C ARG A 32 1.65 3.45 -17.23
N MET A 33 2.37 3.68 -16.14
CA MET A 33 2.18 2.95 -14.89
C MET A 33 0.79 3.20 -14.30
N VAL A 34 0.33 4.43 -14.31
CA VAL A 34 -1.03 4.79 -13.87
C VAL A 34 -2.07 4.08 -14.73
N ASP A 35 -1.96 4.15 -16.06
CA ASP A 35 -2.91 3.50 -16.96
C ASP A 35 -2.86 1.96 -16.82
N PHE A 36 -1.68 1.38 -16.57
CA PHE A 36 -1.53 -0.05 -16.26
C PHE A 36 -2.34 -0.45 -15.03
N PHE A 37 -2.32 0.34 -13.95
CA PHE A 37 -3.10 0.06 -12.75
C PHE A 37 -4.59 0.28 -12.97
N LEU A 38 -4.97 1.36 -13.62
CA LEU A 38 -6.38 1.66 -13.91
C LEU A 38 -7.02 0.62 -14.83
N ALA A 39 -6.29 0.12 -15.83
CA ALA A 39 -6.74 -0.98 -16.68
C ALA A 39 -6.99 -2.28 -15.90
N ARG A 40 -6.46 -2.40 -14.69
CA ARG A 40 -6.70 -3.51 -13.76
C ARG A 40 -7.73 -3.19 -12.69
N GLU A 41 -8.48 -2.11 -12.91
CA GLU A 41 -9.63 -1.72 -12.08
C GLU A 41 -9.31 -1.58 -10.60
N VAL A 42 -8.12 -1.03 -10.27
CA VAL A 42 -7.79 -0.69 -8.88
C VAL A 42 -8.69 0.46 -8.39
N GLN A 43 -9.08 0.44 -7.11
CA GLN A 43 -9.94 1.44 -6.51
C GLN A 43 -9.18 2.68 -6.05
N GLY A 44 -7.86 2.61 -5.95
CA GLY A 44 -7.00 3.75 -5.60
C GLY A 44 -5.52 3.47 -5.85
N ILE A 45 -4.74 4.53 -5.80
CA ILE A 45 -3.28 4.46 -5.94
C ILE A 45 -2.65 5.14 -4.73
N THR A 46 -1.67 4.48 -4.11
CA THR A 46 -0.87 5.06 -3.03
C THR A 46 0.57 5.26 -3.52
N ILE A 47 1.11 6.44 -3.36
CA ILE A 47 2.46 6.82 -3.76
C ILE A 47 3.31 7.24 -2.56
N LEU A 48 4.62 7.37 -2.75
CA LEU A 48 5.59 7.80 -1.75
C LEU A 48 5.58 6.94 -0.47
N GLY A 49 5.18 5.67 -0.58
CA GLY A 49 5.36 4.67 0.47
C GLY A 49 6.78 4.09 0.44
N VAL A 50 7.01 3.08 1.29
CA VAL A 50 8.30 2.34 1.34
C VAL A 50 8.66 1.77 -0.04
N MET A 51 7.69 1.16 -0.72
CA MET A 51 7.90 0.59 -2.07
C MET A 51 8.02 1.66 -3.16
N GLY A 52 7.63 2.90 -2.88
CA GLY A 52 7.90 4.09 -3.70
C GLY A 52 9.29 4.66 -3.48
N GLU A 53 10.12 4.04 -2.63
CA GLU A 53 11.47 4.48 -2.30
C GLU A 53 11.51 5.93 -1.77
N ALA A 54 10.45 6.35 -1.07
CA ALA A 54 10.26 7.74 -0.64
C ALA A 54 11.43 8.29 0.19
N SER A 55 12.07 7.46 1.02
CA SER A 55 13.23 7.85 1.82
C SER A 55 14.49 8.19 1.00
N LYS A 56 14.48 7.87 -0.29
CA LYS A 56 15.59 8.14 -1.22
C LYS A 56 15.31 9.33 -2.15
N LEU A 57 14.15 9.97 -2.00
CA LEU A 57 13.74 11.12 -2.81
C LEU A 57 14.10 12.42 -2.09
N THR A 58 14.42 13.44 -2.87
CA THR A 58 14.42 14.81 -2.37
C THR A 58 12.98 15.31 -2.22
N GLU A 59 12.76 16.33 -1.41
CA GLU A 59 11.43 16.95 -1.27
C GLU A 59 10.89 17.45 -2.62
N GLN A 60 11.75 18.01 -3.46
CA GLN A 60 11.38 18.45 -4.79
C GLN A 60 10.93 17.30 -5.69
N GLU A 61 11.63 16.16 -5.68
CA GLU A 61 11.22 14.97 -6.43
C GLU A 61 9.90 14.41 -5.91
N ALA A 62 9.71 14.37 -4.59
CA ALA A 62 8.46 13.91 -4.00
C ALA A 62 7.26 14.76 -4.47
N LEU A 63 7.41 16.09 -4.49
CA LEU A 63 6.40 17.02 -5.01
C LEU A 63 6.16 16.84 -6.52
N GLN A 64 7.21 16.69 -7.32
CA GLN A 64 7.10 16.49 -8.77
C GLN A 64 6.41 15.15 -9.10
N ILE A 65 6.76 14.07 -8.40
CA ILE A 65 6.12 12.75 -8.56
C ILE A 65 4.64 12.85 -8.18
N THR A 66 4.32 13.49 -7.05
CA THR A 66 2.94 13.69 -6.59
C THR A 66 2.11 14.38 -7.66
N ARG A 67 2.59 15.51 -8.20
CA ARG A 67 1.90 16.25 -9.26
C ARG A 67 1.76 15.43 -10.54
N ALA A 68 2.82 14.73 -10.95
CA ALA A 68 2.81 13.91 -12.17
C ALA A 68 1.80 12.74 -12.07
N VAL A 69 1.73 12.06 -10.91
CA VAL A 69 0.77 10.98 -10.70
C VAL A 69 -0.66 11.52 -10.63
N LEU A 70 -0.92 12.60 -9.88
CA LEU A 70 -2.25 13.20 -9.78
C LEU A 70 -2.74 13.69 -11.14
N HIS A 71 -1.86 14.30 -11.94
CA HIS A 71 -2.16 14.69 -13.31
C HIS A 71 -2.50 13.46 -14.18
N ALA A 72 -1.68 12.41 -14.13
CA ALA A 72 -1.92 11.20 -14.90
C ALA A 72 -3.21 10.48 -14.48
N VAL A 73 -3.49 10.43 -13.18
CA VAL A 73 -4.74 9.80 -12.66
C VAL A 73 -5.97 10.60 -13.07
N ALA A 74 -5.86 11.93 -13.19
CA ALA A 74 -6.95 12.82 -13.64
C ALA A 74 -8.28 12.56 -12.89
N GLN A 75 -8.23 12.37 -11.58
CA GLN A 75 -9.37 12.12 -10.69
C GLN A 75 -10.16 10.83 -10.99
N ARG A 76 -9.64 9.91 -11.80
CA ARG A 76 -10.29 8.61 -12.13
C ARG A 76 -10.43 7.71 -10.91
N VAL A 77 -9.46 7.77 -9.99
CA VAL A 77 -9.47 7.09 -8.69
C VAL A 77 -8.82 7.98 -7.62
N PRO A 78 -9.10 7.76 -6.32
CA PRO A 78 -8.40 8.46 -5.24
C PRO A 78 -6.90 8.13 -5.22
N VAL A 79 -6.08 9.16 -4.93
CA VAL A 79 -4.64 9.01 -4.72
C VAL A 79 -4.31 9.34 -3.27
N VAL A 80 -3.65 8.42 -2.59
CA VAL A 80 -3.11 8.60 -1.23
C VAL A 80 -1.62 8.88 -1.31
N VAL A 81 -1.16 9.93 -0.63
CA VAL A 81 0.25 10.31 -0.65
C VAL A 81 0.90 9.95 0.68
N GLY A 82 1.91 9.08 0.67
CA GLY A 82 2.75 8.87 1.84
C GLY A 82 3.50 10.16 2.17
N VAL A 83 3.49 10.54 3.45
CA VAL A 83 4.20 11.73 3.93
C VAL A 83 5.27 11.32 4.94
N PRO A 84 6.26 10.48 4.51
CA PRO A 84 7.33 10.04 5.38
C PRO A 84 8.21 11.22 5.72
N SER A 85 8.27 11.58 6.99
CA SER A 85 9.14 12.65 7.45
C SER A 85 9.71 12.35 8.81
N SER A 86 10.96 12.75 9.02
CA SER A 86 11.59 12.77 10.32
C SER A 86 11.10 13.94 11.21
N GLY A 87 10.30 14.86 10.64
CA GLY A 87 9.77 16.03 11.34
C GLY A 87 8.43 16.48 10.82
N PHE A 88 7.67 17.19 11.64
CA PHE A 88 6.31 17.61 11.33
C PHE A 88 6.23 18.73 10.29
N ALA A 89 7.22 19.64 10.24
CA ALA A 89 7.20 20.73 9.27
C ALA A 89 7.28 20.23 7.81
N PRO A 90 8.21 19.35 7.41
CA PRO A 90 8.20 18.74 6.08
C PRO A 90 6.95 17.90 5.81
N MET A 91 6.42 17.19 6.84
CA MET A 91 5.16 16.44 6.72
C MET A 91 4.00 17.38 6.35
N GLY A 92 3.84 18.49 7.07
CA GLY A 92 2.80 19.49 6.80
C GLY A 92 2.96 20.12 5.41
N SER A 93 4.18 20.50 5.02
CA SER A 93 4.45 21.09 3.71
C SER A 93 4.09 20.14 2.55
N LEU A 94 4.49 18.87 2.64
CA LEU A 94 4.16 17.88 1.62
C LEU A 94 2.65 17.60 1.59
N THR A 95 2.01 17.52 2.77
CA THR A 95 0.56 17.34 2.86
C THR A 95 -0.18 18.49 2.18
N ALA A 96 0.13 19.74 2.52
CA ALA A 96 -0.52 20.89 1.92
C ALA A 96 -0.40 20.86 0.39
N ALA A 97 0.82 20.65 -0.13
CA ALA A 97 1.06 20.58 -1.55
C ALA A 97 0.36 19.40 -2.25
N ALA A 98 0.24 18.25 -1.58
CA ALA A 98 -0.47 17.07 -2.10
C ALA A 98 -1.99 17.34 -2.16
N MET A 99 -2.56 17.89 -1.09
CA MET A 99 -3.99 18.21 -1.04
C MET A 99 -4.37 19.30 -2.03
N ASP A 100 -3.56 20.35 -2.17
CA ASP A 100 -3.74 21.41 -3.18
C ASP A 100 -3.69 20.87 -4.60
N ALA A 101 -2.85 19.84 -4.84
CA ALA A 101 -2.76 19.16 -6.12
C ALA A 101 -3.90 18.15 -6.38
N GLY A 102 -4.78 17.91 -5.40
CA GLY A 102 -5.97 17.06 -5.54
C GLY A 102 -5.82 15.64 -5.01
N ALA A 103 -4.89 15.37 -4.08
CA ALA A 103 -4.82 14.10 -3.38
C ALA A 103 -6.10 13.84 -2.55
N ALA A 104 -6.46 12.57 -2.40
CA ALA A 104 -7.62 12.16 -1.61
C ALA A 104 -7.35 12.18 -0.11
N GLY A 105 -6.10 12.07 0.27
CA GLY A 105 -5.61 12.06 1.64
C GLY A 105 -4.15 11.63 1.69
N VAL A 106 -3.62 11.48 2.89
CA VAL A 106 -2.22 11.12 3.11
C VAL A 106 -2.09 9.85 3.95
N MET A 107 -0.88 9.28 4.00
CA MET A 107 -0.57 8.13 4.83
C MET A 107 0.58 8.47 5.77
N VAL A 108 0.40 8.20 7.07
CA VAL A 108 1.34 8.52 8.14
C VAL A 108 1.75 7.24 8.86
N ALA A 109 3.05 6.99 8.95
CA ALA A 109 3.64 5.91 9.75
C ALA A 109 4.19 6.45 11.07
N ALA A 110 4.25 5.57 12.09
CA ALA A 110 4.93 5.89 13.34
C ALA A 110 6.43 6.09 13.11
N ALA A 111 6.99 7.13 13.73
CA ALA A 111 8.43 7.39 13.65
C ALA A 111 9.24 6.33 14.43
N PRO A 112 10.36 5.83 13.88
CA PRO A 112 11.09 4.67 14.44
C PRO A 112 11.66 4.88 15.86
N TYR A 113 11.78 6.11 16.31
CA TYR A 113 12.30 6.44 17.64
C TYR A 113 11.25 6.42 18.75
N LEU A 114 9.96 6.26 18.41
CA LEU A 114 8.87 6.27 19.39
C LEU A 114 8.91 5.04 20.31
N ARG A 115 8.68 5.27 21.59
CA ARG A 115 8.60 4.21 22.59
C ARG A 115 7.45 4.49 23.56
N GLY A 116 6.61 3.48 23.77
CA GLY A 116 5.47 3.51 24.66
C GLY A 116 4.25 4.26 24.10
N ASP A 117 3.07 3.85 24.56
CA ASP A 117 1.77 4.25 24.05
C ASP A 117 1.53 5.76 24.09
N THR A 118 1.96 6.41 25.17
CA THR A 118 1.79 7.86 25.33
C THR A 118 2.57 8.65 24.27
N ALA A 119 3.80 8.22 23.95
CA ALA A 119 4.61 8.90 22.94
C ALA A 119 4.03 8.67 21.54
N ILE A 120 3.52 7.47 21.27
CA ILE A 120 2.88 7.13 19.99
C ILE A 120 1.62 7.95 19.80
N LEU A 121 0.74 8.02 20.82
CA LEU A 121 -0.49 8.82 20.75
C LEU A 121 -0.18 10.29 20.46
N ARG A 122 0.71 10.90 21.26
CA ARG A 122 1.11 12.30 21.07
C ARG A 122 1.71 12.59 19.71
N TYR A 123 2.46 11.63 19.17
CA TYR A 123 2.98 11.75 17.79
C TYR A 123 1.86 11.88 16.78
N PHE A 124 0.83 11.01 16.83
CA PHE A 124 -0.29 11.07 15.90
C PHE A 124 -1.20 12.29 16.13
N GLU A 125 -1.36 12.74 17.37
CA GLU A 125 -2.05 14.00 17.68
C GLU A 125 -1.33 15.19 17.03
N THR A 126 -0.01 15.32 17.23
CA THR A 126 0.80 16.39 16.60
C THR A 126 0.85 16.25 15.08
N ALA A 127 0.94 15.03 14.56
CA ALA A 127 0.84 14.80 13.12
C ALA A 127 -0.48 15.32 12.57
N ALA A 128 -1.61 14.98 13.18
CA ALA A 128 -2.93 15.43 12.76
C ALA A 128 -3.07 16.97 12.78
N GLU A 129 -2.50 17.64 13.78
CA GLU A 129 -2.42 19.11 13.81
C GLU A 129 -1.68 19.66 12.57
N CYS A 130 -0.56 19.05 12.21
CA CYS A 130 0.24 19.46 11.03
C CYS A 130 -0.45 19.13 9.69
N LEU A 131 -1.26 18.07 9.63
CA LEU A 131 -2.04 17.69 8.46
C LEU A 131 -3.27 18.58 8.24
N GLY A 132 -3.72 19.29 9.28
CA GLY A 132 -4.92 20.12 9.25
C GLY A 132 -6.20 19.30 9.03
N GLN A 133 -6.93 19.60 7.95
CA GLN A 133 -8.18 18.91 7.62
C GLN A 133 -7.99 17.69 6.71
N ALA A 134 -6.75 17.37 6.32
CA ALA A 134 -6.49 16.23 5.47
C ALA A 134 -6.83 14.91 6.16
N GLN A 135 -7.66 14.10 5.51
CA GLN A 135 -7.92 12.74 5.97
C GLN A 135 -6.65 11.89 5.81
N PHE A 136 -6.41 11.00 6.76
CA PHE A 136 -5.21 10.16 6.67
C PHE A 136 -5.43 8.70 7.01
N ALA A 137 -4.58 7.86 6.42
CA ALA A 137 -4.39 6.47 6.77
C ALA A 137 -3.25 6.35 7.79
N LEU A 138 -3.53 5.78 8.96
CA LEU A 138 -2.50 5.35 9.89
C LEU A 138 -1.83 4.09 9.31
N GLN A 139 -0.52 4.12 9.11
CA GLN A 139 0.25 2.94 8.69
C GLN A 139 0.80 2.23 9.93
N ASP A 140 0.28 1.06 10.21
CA ASP A 140 0.72 0.14 11.27
C ASP A 140 1.70 -0.89 10.67
N TYR A 141 2.98 -0.54 10.63
CA TYR A 141 4.04 -1.31 9.97
C TYR A 141 5.24 -1.56 10.90
N PRO A 142 5.08 -2.41 11.92
CA PRO A 142 6.12 -2.64 12.91
C PRO A 142 7.41 -3.26 12.34
N GLN A 143 7.34 -4.05 11.27
CA GLN A 143 8.53 -4.62 10.63
C GLN A 143 9.46 -3.55 10.05
N GLY A 144 8.90 -2.43 9.59
CA GLY A 144 9.67 -1.32 9.03
C GLY A 144 9.99 -0.23 10.05
N SER A 145 9.05 0.11 10.92
CA SER A 145 9.21 1.17 11.91
C SER A 145 9.86 0.71 13.23
N GLY A 146 9.76 -0.59 13.56
CA GLY A 146 10.10 -1.10 14.89
C GLY A 146 9.13 -0.66 15.99
N VAL A 147 8.00 -0.05 15.61
CA VAL A 147 7.01 0.46 16.56
C VAL A 147 5.75 -0.40 16.48
N HIS A 148 5.46 -1.13 17.55
CA HIS A 148 4.24 -1.90 17.70
C HIS A 148 3.14 -1.03 18.30
N ILE A 149 1.99 -0.95 17.62
CA ILE A 149 0.83 -0.19 18.08
C ILE A 149 -0.26 -1.19 18.54
N PRO A 150 -0.51 -1.34 19.85
CA PRO A 150 -1.55 -2.24 20.34
C PRO A 150 -2.95 -1.84 19.82
N PRO A 151 -3.89 -2.79 19.65
CA PRO A 151 -5.22 -2.47 19.13
C PRO A 151 -5.98 -1.46 19.99
N MET A 152 -5.81 -1.48 21.31
CA MET A 152 -6.38 -0.47 22.22
C MET A 152 -5.86 0.94 21.93
N LEU A 153 -4.58 1.06 21.57
CA LEU A 153 -3.97 2.33 21.21
C LEU A 153 -4.46 2.83 19.84
N ILE A 154 -4.61 1.92 18.86
CA ILE A 154 -5.25 2.26 17.58
C ILE A 154 -6.67 2.79 17.81
N ARG A 155 -7.48 2.09 18.62
CA ARG A 155 -8.81 2.57 19.01
C ARG A 155 -8.76 3.99 19.58
N ARG A 156 -7.87 4.23 20.52
CA ARG A 156 -7.72 5.56 21.14
C ARG A 156 -7.32 6.64 20.12
N ILE A 157 -6.39 6.35 19.22
CA ILE A 157 -5.99 7.27 18.14
C ILE A 157 -7.20 7.60 17.27
N VAL A 158 -7.96 6.59 16.84
CA VAL A 158 -9.15 6.76 16.00
C VAL A 158 -10.23 7.60 16.70
N GLU A 159 -10.49 7.36 17.99
CA GLU A 159 -11.49 8.10 18.76
C GLU A 159 -11.07 9.55 19.05
N THR A 160 -9.75 9.78 19.24
CA THR A 160 -9.21 11.12 19.54
C THR A 160 -9.02 11.98 18.29
N ILE A 161 -8.72 11.35 17.13
CA ILE A 161 -8.35 12.05 15.89
C ILE A 161 -9.39 11.74 14.80
N PRO A 162 -10.38 12.62 14.57
CA PRO A 162 -11.45 12.38 13.59
C PRO A 162 -10.95 12.22 12.16
N THR A 163 -9.82 12.85 11.80
CA THR A 163 -9.23 12.77 10.47
C THR A 163 -8.46 11.45 10.20
N CYS A 164 -8.24 10.60 11.23
CA CYS A 164 -7.76 9.24 11.06
C CYS A 164 -8.91 8.33 10.62
N VAL A 165 -9.13 8.16 9.33
CA VAL A 165 -10.28 7.43 8.76
C VAL A 165 -9.94 6.03 8.27
N MET A 166 -8.66 5.71 8.22
CA MET A 166 -8.19 4.45 7.66
C MET A 166 -7.01 3.89 8.44
N LEU A 167 -6.93 2.57 8.52
CA LEU A 167 -5.76 1.82 8.95
C LEU A 167 -5.18 1.06 7.76
N LYS A 168 -3.92 1.30 7.44
CA LYS A 168 -3.13 0.39 6.62
C LYS A 168 -2.48 -0.62 7.56
N HIS A 169 -3.02 -1.83 7.59
CA HIS A 169 -2.66 -2.87 8.53
C HIS A 169 -1.54 -3.75 7.96
N GLU A 170 -0.36 -3.65 8.55
CA GLU A 170 0.84 -4.42 8.14
C GLU A 170 1.53 -5.10 9.35
N ASP A 171 0.90 -5.14 10.52
CA ASP A 171 1.41 -5.91 11.66
C ASP A 171 1.43 -7.41 11.33
N TRP A 172 2.40 -8.12 11.88
CA TRP A 172 2.61 -9.53 11.58
C TRP A 172 2.95 -10.30 12.87
N PRO A 173 2.19 -11.35 13.21
CA PRO A 173 0.91 -11.78 12.63
C PRO A 173 -0.25 -10.90 13.15
N GLY A 174 -0.98 -10.26 12.25
CA GLY A 174 -1.95 -9.21 12.57
C GLY A 174 -3.42 -9.63 12.53
N LEU A 175 -3.73 -10.90 12.27
CA LEU A 175 -5.10 -11.38 12.07
C LEU A 175 -6.00 -11.15 13.29
N ASP A 176 -5.49 -11.39 14.49
CA ASP A 176 -6.24 -11.19 15.74
C ASP A 176 -6.44 -9.70 16.05
N LYS A 177 -5.45 -8.85 15.75
CA LYS A 177 -5.57 -7.40 15.88
C LYS A 177 -6.69 -6.87 14.99
N LEU A 178 -6.76 -7.32 13.74
CA LEU A 178 -7.83 -6.95 12.81
C LEU A 178 -9.21 -7.39 13.33
N ALA A 179 -9.35 -8.66 13.73
CA ALA A 179 -10.59 -9.19 14.30
C ALA A 179 -11.04 -8.40 15.53
N TRP A 180 -10.09 -8.05 16.41
CA TRP A 180 -10.37 -7.25 17.60
C TRP A 180 -10.89 -5.85 17.23
N LEU A 181 -10.24 -5.15 16.30
CA LEU A 181 -10.65 -3.82 15.84
C LEU A 181 -12.06 -3.83 15.22
N ARG A 182 -12.39 -4.87 14.46
CA ARG A 182 -13.75 -5.02 13.90
C ARG A 182 -14.78 -5.29 15.00
N THR A 183 -14.48 -6.17 15.93
CA THR A 183 -15.38 -6.42 17.07
C THR A 183 -15.62 -5.14 17.89
N ALA A 184 -14.56 -4.38 18.17
CA ALA A 184 -14.68 -3.11 18.88
C ALA A 184 -15.57 -2.10 18.13
N SER A 185 -15.46 -2.04 16.81
CA SER A 185 -16.28 -1.17 15.97
C SER A 185 -17.74 -1.62 15.90
N GLU A 186 -18.01 -2.92 15.84
CA GLU A 186 -19.36 -3.45 15.67
C GLU A 186 -20.14 -3.57 16.97
N ARG A 187 -19.46 -3.81 18.10
CA ARG A 187 -20.10 -4.19 19.37
C ARG A 187 -19.79 -3.26 20.54
N GLU A 188 -18.72 -2.49 20.48
CA GLU A 188 -18.22 -1.70 21.62
C GLU A 188 -18.22 -0.20 21.35
N GLY A 189 -18.86 0.25 20.26
CA GLY A 189 -19.03 1.67 19.95
C GLY A 189 -17.79 2.40 19.45
N MET A 190 -16.71 1.69 19.10
CA MET A 190 -15.58 2.32 18.41
C MET A 190 -16.05 2.86 17.06
N ARG A 191 -15.64 4.08 16.71
CA ARG A 191 -15.89 4.63 15.38
C ARG A 191 -15.31 3.70 14.29
N ARG A 192 -16.11 3.37 13.28
CA ARG A 192 -15.64 2.59 12.15
C ARG A 192 -14.57 3.36 11.37
N ILE A 193 -13.57 2.65 10.94
CA ILE A 193 -12.56 3.11 9.96
C ILE A 193 -12.40 2.07 8.86
N SER A 194 -11.93 2.48 7.70
CA SER A 194 -11.47 1.55 6.69
C SER A 194 -10.23 0.79 7.18
N ILE A 195 -10.17 -0.53 6.99
CA ILE A 195 -8.96 -1.33 7.24
C ILE A 195 -8.54 -1.98 5.94
N LEU A 196 -7.44 -1.48 5.37
CA LEU A 196 -6.80 -2.06 4.19
C LEU A 196 -5.51 -2.76 4.60
N THR A 197 -5.32 -3.98 4.15
CA THR A 197 -4.19 -4.81 4.56
C THR A 197 -2.98 -4.63 3.64
N GLY A 198 -1.80 -4.91 4.17
CA GLY A 198 -0.54 -4.73 3.47
C GLY A 198 0.19 -6.04 3.14
N ASN A 199 1.50 -6.06 3.35
CA ASN A 199 2.36 -7.25 3.21
C ASN A 199 2.18 -8.00 1.87
N GLY A 200 2.01 -7.27 0.74
CA GLY A 200 1.81 -7.86 -0.58
C GLY A 200 0.50 -8.64 -0.75
N GLY A 201 -0.39 -8.56 0.23
CA GLY A 201 -1.62 -9.35 0.27
C GLY A 201 -1.39 -10.81 0.68
N LEU A 202 -0.28 -11.12 1.37
CA LEU A 202 0.13 -12.50 1.70
C LEU A 202 -0.92 -13.27 2.54
N PHE A 203 -1.75 -12.57 3.29
CA PHE A 203 -2.86 -13.15 4.08
C PHE A 203 -4.23 -12.63 3.65
N LEU A 204 -4.34 -12.09 2.45
CA LEU A 204 -5.55 -11.39 2.00
C LEU A 204 -6.85 -12.19 2.21
N PRO A 205 -6.96 -13.48 1.87
CA PRO A 205 -8.19 -14.23 2.13
C PRO A 205 -8.52 -14.34 3.62
N ASP A 206 -7.50 -14.49 4.48
CA ASP A 206 -7.68 -14.60 5.93
C ASP A 206 -8.10 -13.26 6.54
N GLU A 207 -7.52 -12.18 6.06
CA GLU A 207 -7.81 -10.80 6.48
C GLU A 207 -9.21 -10.38 6.06
N LEU A 208 -9.66 -10.74 4.85
CA LEU A 208 -11.03 -10.50 4.39
C LEU A 208 -12.05 -11.23 5.25
N ARG A 209 -11.79 -12.48 5.63
CA ARG A 209 -12.67 -13.24 6.55
C ARG A 209 -12.78 -12.60 7.94
N ARG A 210 -11.81 -11.79 8.34
CA ARG A 210 -11.81 -11.02 9.60
C ARG A 210 -12.31 -9.60 9.45
N GLY A 211 -12.84 -9.25 8.28
CA GLY A 211 -13.49 -7.97 8.04
C GLY A 211 -12.58 -6.86 7.50
N ALA A 212 -11.45 -7.19 6.86
CA ALA A 212 -10.72 -6.20 6.07
C ALA A 212 -11.60 -5.66 4.93
N ASP A 213 -11.48 -4.37 4.63
CA ASP A 213 -12.22 -3.70 3.55
C ASP A 213 -11.51 -3.88 2.19
N GLY A 214 -10.28 -4.36 2.20
CA GLY A 214 -9.48 -4.56 1.00
C GLY A 214 -7.99 -4.56 1.30
N ALA A 215 -7.19 -4.13 0.32
CA ALA A 215 -5.74 -4.12 0.40
C ALA A 215 -5.15 -2.75 0.00
N MET A 216 -4.20 -2.23 0.80
CA MET A 216 -3.33 -1.11 0.46
C MET A 216 -1.90 -1.62 0.42
N THR A 217 -1.54 -2.26 -0.67
CA THR A 217 -0.26 -2.93 -0.80
C THR A 217 0.21 -2.97 -2.25
N GLY A 218 1.44 -3.41 -2.45
CA GLY A 218 1.95 -3.63 -3.78
C GLY A 218 2.17 -5.11 -4.02
N PHE A 219 1.73 -5.54 -5.17
CA PHE A 219 2.05 -6.81 -5.81
C PHE A 219 2.07 -6.56 -7.31
N ALA A 220 2.92 -7.25 -8.05
CA ALA A 220 3.07 -7.01 -9.48
C ALA A 220 1.83 -7.41 -10.31
N PHE A 221 0.86 -8.08 -9.69
CA PHE A 221 -0.44 -8.47 -10.25
C PHE A 221 -1.57 -7.91 -9.38
N PRO A 222 -1.88 -6.61 -9.46
CA PRO A 222 -2.97 -6.02 -8.65
C PRO A 222 -4.33 -6.63 -8.95
N GLU A 223 -4.55 -7.20 -10.15
CA GLU A 223 -5.75 -7.96 -10.50
C GLU A 223 -5.98 -9.16 -9.58
N MET A 224 -4.94 -9.80 -9.05
CA MET A 224 -5.10 -10.86 -8.06
C MET A 224 -5.87 -10.35 -6.84
N MET A 225 -5.44 -9.24 -6.27
CA MET A 225 -6.10 -8.67 -5.09
C MET A 225 -7.54 -8.28 -5.39
N ARG A 226 -7.77 -7.64 -6.55
CA ARG A 226 -9.12 -7.26 -7.01
C ARG A 226 -10.04 -8.46 -7.10
N ASP A 227 -9.59 -9.52 -7.74
CA ASP A 227 -10.44 -10.67 -8.04
C ASP A 227 -10.69 -11.54 -6.80
N VAL A 228 -9.69 -11.68 -5.93
CA VAL A 228 -9.85 -12.33 -4.61
C VAL A 228 -10.87 -11.56 -3.75
N ILE A 229 -10.78 -10.21 -3.68
CA ILE A 229 -11.73 -9.38 -2.94
C ILE A 229 -13.13 -9.50 -3.57
N ARG A 230 -13.23 -9.50 -4.89
CA ARG A 230 -14.51 -9.62 -5.62
C ARG A 230 -15.18 -10.97 -5.36
N ALA A 231 -14.44 -12.08 -5.47
CA ALA A 231 -14.94 -13.42 -5.18
C ALA A 231 -15.40 -13.55 -3.72
N HIS A 232 -14.57 -13.08 -2.77
CA HIS A 232 -14.92 -13.06 -1.35
C HIS A 232 -16.22 -12.29 -1.07
N ARG A 233 -16.38 -11.09 -1.65
CA ARG A 233 -17.59 -10.26 -1.49
C ARG A 233 -18.83 -10.89 -2.13
N ALA A 234 -18.66 -11.69 -3.16
CA ALA A 234 -19.74 -12.47 -3.79
C ALA A 234 -20.11 -13.73 -2.98
N GLY A 235 -19.41 -14.01 -1.90
CA GLY A 235 -19.60 -15.22 -1.08
C GLY A 235 -18.90 -16.47 -1.62
N ASP A 236 -18.15 -16.35 -2.71
CA ASP A 236 -17.32 -17.43 -3.26
C ASP A 236 -15.98 -17.51 -2.54
N ILE A 237 -16.02 -18.00 -1.32
CA ILE A 237 -14.84 -18.09 -0.46
C ILE A 237 -13.83 -19.11 -1.00
N GLN A 238 -14.32 -20.22 -1.58
CA GLN A 238 -13.46 -21.26 -2.15
C GLN A 238 -12.76 -20.75 -3.41
N GLY A 239 -13.50 -20.14 -4.32
CA GLY A 239 -12.94 -19.54 -5.54
C GLY A 239 -11.92 -18.44 -5.24
N ALA A 240 -12.17 -17.63 -4.19
CA ALA A 240 -11.21 -16.64 -3.72
C ALA A 240 -9.90 -17.30 -3.23
N ALA A 241 -10.00 -18.40 -2.49
CA ALA A 241 -8.84 -19.15 -1.98
C ALA A 241 -8.08 -19.83 -3.13
N ASP A 242 -8.78 -20.53 -4.04
CA ASP A 242 -8.17 -21.22 -5.18
C ASP A 242 -7.43 -20.24 -6.11
N LEU A 243 -8.03 -19.07 -6.36
CA LEU A 243 -7.39 -18.00 -7.12
C LEU A 243 -6.14 -17.47 -6.40
N PHE A 244 -6.24 -17.19 -5.11
CA PHE A 244 -5.11 -16.73 -4.30
C PHE A 244 -3.96 -17.74 -4.31
N ASP A 245 -4.25 -19.03 -4.15
CA ASP A 245 -3.26 -20.12 -4.16
C ASP A 245 -2.48 -20.21 -5.48
N ALA A 246 -3.10 -19.81 -6.60
CA ALA A 246 -2.38 -19.74 -7.89
C ALA A 246 -1.26 -18.69 -7.87
N TYR A 247 -1.44 -17.58 -7.15
CA TYR A 247 -0.47 -16.49 -7.05
C TYR A 247 0.45 -16.60 -5.82
N LEU A 248 0.05 -17.34 -4.78
CA LEU A 248 0.74 -17.39 -3.50
C LEU A 248 2.25 -17.68 -3.59
N PRO A 249 2.75 -18.59 -4.44
CA PRO A 249 4.18 -18.82 -4.57
C PRO A 249 4.95 -17.55 -5.00
N LEU A 250 4.40 -16.75 -5.90
CA LEU A 250 5.00 -15.49 -6.34
C LEU A 250 4.82 -14.38 -5.29
N VAL A 251 3.65 -14.28 -4.66
CA VAL A 251 3.42 -13.34 -3.56
C VAL A 251 4.46 -13.53 -2.46
N ARG A 252 4.65 -14.78 -2.01
CA ARG A 252 5.67 -15.15 -1.02
C ARG A 252 7.08 -14.77 -1.48
N TYR A 253 7.41 -14.98 -2.75
CA TYR A 253 8.72 -14.68 -3.30
C TYR A 253 8.98 -13.16 -3.34
N GLU A 254 7.97 -12.38 -3.71
CA GLU A 254 8.02 -10.91 -3.74
C GLU A 254 8.05 -10.28 -2.32
N GLN A 255 7.62 -11.02 -1.28
CA GLN A 255 7.64 -10.53 0.10
C GLN A 255 8.96 -10.80 0.84
N GLN A 256 9.98 -11.33 0.17
CA GLN A 256 11.29 -11.52 0.80
C GLN A 256 11.91 -10.16 1.19
N PRO A 257 12.43 -10.04 2.43
CA PRO A 257 13.16 -8.84 2.83
C PRO A 257 14.34 -8.57 1.89
N GLY A 258 14.52 -7.31 1.51
CA GLY A 258 15.62 -6.86 0.64
C GLY A 258 15.31 -6.96 -0.84
N ILE A 259 15.03 -8.14 -1.40
CA ILE A 259 14.87 -8.31 -2.86
C ILE A 259 13.44 -8.03 -3.37
N GLY A 260 12.44 -7.98 -2.50
CA GLY A 260 11.03 -7.90 -2.91
C GLY A 260 10.70 -6.75 -3.86
N LEU A 261 11.29 -5.56 -3.65
CA LEU A 261 11.10 -4.43 -4.56
C LEU A 261 11.76 -4.68 -5.92
N ALA A 262 12.94 -5.33 -5.96
CA ALA A 262 13.61 -5.68 -7.21
C ALA A 262 12.78 -6.67 -8.03
N VAL A 263 12.22 -7.70 -7.38
CA VAL A 263 11.31 -8.66 -7.99
C VAL A 263 10.09 -7.94 -8.58
N ARG A 264 9.42 -7.11 -7.79
CA ARG A 264 8.24 -6.35 -8.23
C ARG A 264 8.51 -5.46 -9.40
N LYS A 265 9.54 -4.63 -9.35
CA LYS A 265 9.91 -3.75 -10.48
C LYS A 265 10.28 -4.53 -11.73
N ARG A 266 10.96 -5.67 -11.58
CA ARG A 266 11.29 -6.55 -12.71
C ARG A 266 10.02 -7.06 -13.40
N VAL A 267 9.06 -7.56 -12.63
CA VAL A 267 7.78 -8.06 -13.17
C VAL A 267 6.97 -6.92 -13.78
N LEU A 268 6.87 -5.76 -13.12
CA LEU A 268 6.15 -4.60 -13.66
C LEU A 268 6.78 -4.10 -14.97
N ALA A 269 8.10 -4.13 -15.09
CA ALA A 269 8.79 -3.80 -16.35
C ALA A 269 8.49 -4.82 -17.44
N GLN A 270 8.54 -6.12 -17.16
CA GLN A 270 8.17 -7.19 -18.10
C GLN A 270 6.72 -7.07 -18.55
N ARG A 271 5.83 -6.64 -17.66
CA ARG A 271 4.40 -6.42 -17.94
C ARG A 271 4.12 -5.06 -18.61
N GLY A 272 5.13 -4.25 -18.88
CA GLY A 272 5.01 -2.98 -19.58
C GLY A 272 4.50 -1.80 -18.74
N ALA A 273 4.40 -1.94 -17.41
CA ALA A 273 3.97 -0.85 -16.53
C ALA A 273 5.01 0.28 -16.42
N ILE A 274 6.29 -0.07 -16.39
CA ILE A 274 7.43 0.86 -16.30
C ILE A 274 8.48 0.51 -17.36
N SER A 275 9.37 1.45 -17.69
CA SER A 275 10.38 1.26 -18.77
C SER A 275 11.44 0.23 -18.42
N ASN A 276 11.86 0.19 -17.17
CA ASN A 276 12.88 -0.71 -16.66
C ASN A 276 12.69 -0.99 -15.16
N SER A 277 13.48 -1.88 -14.58
CA SER A 277 13.38 -2.29 -13.17
C SER A 277 14.33 -1.54 -12.25
N ALA A 278 14.95 -0.44 -12.70
CA ALA A 278 15.93 0.31 -11.93
C ALA A 278 15.37 0.76 -10.56
N GLN A 279 16.22 0.70 -9.55
CA GLN A 279 16.00 1.21 -8.22
C GLN A 279 17.05 2.28 -7.91
N ARG A 280 16.70 3.24 -7.05
CA ARG A 280 17.69 4.19 -6.56
C ARG A 280 18.60 3.55 -5.51
N ARG A 281 19.88 3.81 -5.58
CA ARG A 281 20.87 3.30 -4.62
C ARG A 281 20.69 3.97 -3.23
N PRO A 282 20.98 3.23 -2.13
CA PRO A 282 21.36 1.82 -2.07
C PRO A 282 20.17 0.91 -2.42
N CYS A 283 20.43 -0.19 -3.16
CA CYS A 283 19.40 -1.14 -3.56
C CYS A 283 20.00 -2.55 -3.69
N VAL A 284 19.13 -3.56 -3.63
CA VAL A 284 19.48 -4.94 -3.88
C VAL A 284 19.24 -5.24 -5.36
N GLN A 285 20.18 -5.93 -6.00
CA GLN A 285 20.05 -6.42 -7.37
C GLN A 285 19.70 -7.90 -7.36
N LEU A 286 18.88 -8.33 -8.31
CA LEU A 286 18.58 -9.75 -8.52
C LEU A 286 19.80 -10.46 -9.12
N GLY A 287 20.22 -11.55 -8.51
CA GLY A 287 21.21 -12.45 -9.06
C GLY A 287 20.62 -13.37 -10.15
N SER A 288 21.49 -14.18 -10.78
CA SER A 288 21.02 -15.13 -11.81
C SER A 288 20.00 -16.14 -11.26
N HIS A 289 20.25 -16.67 -10.08
CA HIS A 289 19.32 -17.61 -9.44
C HIS A 289 17.97 -16.98 -9.08
N ASP A 290 17.96 -15.70 -8.62
CA ASP A 290 16.71 -14.99 -8.35
C ASP A 290 15.89 -14.83 -9.65
N VAL A 291 16.55 -14.58 -10.78
CA VAL A 291 15.89 -14.46 -12.08
C VAL A 291 15.35 -15.81 -12.56
N GLU A 292 16.11 -16.88 -12.40
CA GLU A 292 15.67 -18.26 -12.73
C GLU A 292 14.46 -18.67 -11.90
N ASP A 293 14.49 -18.47 -10.58
CA ASP A 293 13.37 -18.73 -9.68
C ASP A 293 12.13 -17.90 -10.08
N LEU A 294 12.32 -16.62 -10.37
CA LEU A 294 11.23 -15.75 -10.79
C LEU A 294 10.55 -16.24 -12.07
N LEU A 295 11.34 -16.61 -13.09
CA LEU A 295 10.80 -17.14 -14.35
C LEU A 295 10.03 -18.45 -14.13
N PHE A 296 10.57 -19.34 -13.31
CA PHE A 296 9.88 -20.57 -12.91
C PHE A 296 8.55 -20.30 -12.23
N LEU A 297 8.51 -19.35 -11.28
CA LEU A 297 7.31 -18.99 -10.55
C LEU A 297 6.24 -18.36 -11.44
N LEU A 298 6.65 -17.48 -12.36
CA LEU A 298 5.74 -16.86 -13.33
C LEU A 298 5.10 -17.92 -14.26
N ALA A 299 5.89 -18.83 -14.81
CA ALA A 299 5.37 -19.90 -15.66
C ALA A 299 4.43 -20.86 -14.88
N ARG A 300 4.76 -21.12 -13.62
CA ARG A 300 3.91 -21.92 -12.73
C ARG A 300 2.57 -21.22 -12.43
N GLN A 301 2.60 -19.92 -12.15
CA GLN A 301 1.40 -19.11 -11.92
C GLN A 301 0.49 -19.14 -13.15
N GLU A 302 1.02 -18.87 -14.34
CA GLU A 302 0.27 -18.90 -15.59
C GLU A 302 -0.42 -20.26 -15.81
N LYS A 303 0.31 -21.35 -15.62
CA LYS A 303 -0.25 -22.71 -15.71
C LYS A 303 -1.40 -22.94 -14.72
N ARG A 304 -1.29 -22.44 -13.49
CA ARG A 304 -2.34 -22.63 -12.48
C ARG A 304 -3.57 -21.78 -12.78
N LEU A 305 -3.37 -20.54 -13.23
CA LEU A 305 -4.48 -19.67 -13.65
C LEU A 305 -5.24 -20.27 -14.83
N ALA A 306 -4.53 -20.79 -15.83
CA ALA A 306 -5.16 -21.48 -16.96
C ALA A 306 -6.00 -22.68 -16.52
N ALA A 307 -5.54 -23.46 -15.54
CA ALA A 307 -6.28 -24.58 -14.97
C ALA A 307 -7.55 -24.16 -14.22
N LEU A 308 -7.59 -22.93 -13.69
CA LEU A 308 -8.78 -22.34 -13.06
C LEU A 308 -9.71 -21.64 -14.07
N GLY A 309 -9.35 -21.59 -15.36
CA GLY A 309 -10.08 -20.82 -16.36
C GLY A 309 -9.98 -19.30 -16.17
N ALA A 310 -9.03 -18.85 -15.36
CA ALA A 310 -8.75 -17.44 -15.14
C ALA A 310 -7.76 -16.92 -16.19
N ALA A 311 -7.95 -15.69 -16.64
CA ALA A 311 -6.97 -15.04 -17.52
C ALA A 311 -5.69 -14.73 -16.76
N PRO A 312 -4.49 -14.90 -17.37
CA PRO A 312 -3.20 -14.63 -16.75
C PRO A 312 -2.95 -13.12 -16.56
#